data_1e54c0a7168e83677274d957e3d86884
#
_entry.id   1e54c0a7168e83677274d957e3d86884
#
_cell.length_a   1.000
_cell.length_b   1.000
_cell.length_c   1.000
_cell.angle_alpha   90.00
_cell.angle_beta   90.00
_cell.angle_gamma   90.00
#
_symmetry.space_group_name_H-M   'P 1'
#
loop_
_entity.id
_entity.type
_entity.pdbx_description
1 polymer ?
#
loop_
_entity_poly.entity_id
_entity_poly.type
_entity_poly.pdbx_seq_one_letter_code
_entity_poly.pdbx_strand_id
1 'polypeptide(L)'
;MKTRLVLVFLFGGIATSVAADESPAFKVIEVQQTGGFAGVNITYRITPDGEFTRQSGRGTVEGQLDAKEAEVLSNAMAGIDWDKMPAKLRDPRVADDFAYDMHFVISEKTHRVTADGTSAAQNAQLEPILMMLVRIQRVPLKQEQ
;
A
#
# COMPACT_ATOMS: atom_id res chain seq x y z
N MET A 1 -51.50 -13.51 55.10
CA MET A 1 -50.24 -12.92 54.61
C MET A 1 -49.97 -13.52 53.24
N LYS A 2 -50.06 -12.70 52.20
CA LYS A 2 -49.77 -13.14 50.79
C LYS A 2 -48.43 -12.62 50.40
N THR A 3 -47.41 -13.50 50.36
CA THR A 3 -46.09 -13.20 49.91
C THR A 3 -46.07 -13.14 48.38
N ARG A 4 -45.87 -11.96 47.81
CA ARG A 4 -45.66 -11.78 46.35
C ARG A 4 -44.17 -12.00 46.02
N LEU A 5 -43.93 -13.06 45.27
CA LEU A 5 -42.64 -13.34 44.66
C LEU A 5 -42.47 -12.44 43.42
N VAL A 6 -41.53 -11.49 43.47
CA VAL A 6 -41.17 -10.66 42.33
C VAL A 6 -40.04 -11.37 41.60
N LEU A 7 -40.36 -11.90 40.41
CA LEU A 7 -39.36 -12.51 39.52
C LEU A 7 -38.75 -11.41 38.65
N VAL A 8 -37.49 -11.04 38.94
CA VAL A 8 -36.72 -10.10 38.15
C VAL A 8 -36.05 -10.88 37.00
N PHE A 9 -36.54 -10.69 35.79
CA PHE A 9 -35.85 -11.16 34.58
C PHE A 9 -34.74 -10.19 34.23
N LEU A 10 -33.47 -10.60 34.49
CA LEU A 10 -32.28 -9.96 33.94
C LEU A 10 -32.13 -10.41 32.49
N PHE A 11 -32.55 -9.57 31.55
CA PHE A 11 -32.19 -9.72 30.14
C PHE A 11 -30.72 -9.33 30.00
N GLY A 12 -29.83 -10.31 30.04
CA GLY A 12 -28.46 -10.16 29.61
C GLY A 12 -28.42 -9.95 28.07
N GLY A 13 -28.34 -8.70 27.67
CA GLY A 13 -28.09 -8.37 26.27
C GLY A 13 -26.67 -8.81 25.88
N ILE A 14 -26.56 -9.88 25.10
CA ILE A 14 -25.32 -10.25 24.43
C ILE A 14 -25.16 -9.23 23.30
N ALA A 15 -24.35 -8.21 23.53
CA ALA A 15 -23.87 -7.35 22.45
C ALA A 15 -22.91 -8.17 21.59
N THR A 16 -23.42 -8.80 20.54
CA THR A 16 -22.59 -9.30 19.46
C THR A 16 -22.02 -8.10 18.73
N SER A 17 -20.78 -7.73 19.05
CA SER A 17 -20.03 -6.81 18.21
C SER A 17 -19.77 -7.51 16.87
N VAL A 18 -20.56 -7.18 15.87
CA VAL A 18 -20.26 -7.50 14.49
C VAL A 18 -19.02 -6.70 14.15
N ALA A 19 -17.85 -7.37 14.09
CA ALA A 19 -16.66 -6.78 13.51
C ALA A 19 -17.04 -6.38 12.08
N ALA A 20 -17.05 -5.08 11.78
CA ALA A 20 -17.21 -4.60 10.42
C ALA A 20 -16.08 -5.21 9.62
N ASP A 21 -16.43 -5.95 8.59
CA ASP A 21 -15.47 -6.50 7.62
C ASP A 21 -14.95 -5.29 6.82
N GLU A 22 -13.92 -4.63 7.34
CA GLU A 22 -13.32 -3.49 6.67
C GLU A 22 -12.60 -4.02 5.44
N SER A 23 -13.19 -3.78 4.28
CA SER A 23 -12.54 -4.05 3.01
C SER A 23 -11.20 -3.31 2.98
N PRO A 24 -10.12 -3.97 2.53
CA PRO A 24 -8.80 -3.35 2.49
C PRO A 24 -8.81 -2.10 1.62
N ALA A 25 -8.00 -1.08 1.98
CA ALA A 25 -7.91 0.19 1.28
C ALA A 25 -7.48 0.04 -0.19
N PHE A 26 -6.85 -1.07 -0.52
CA PHE A 26 -6.45 -1.44 -1.87
C PHE A 26 -6.39 -2.97 -2.02
N LYS A 27 -6.37 -3.47 -3.24
CA LYS A 27 -6.17 -4.90 -3.54
C LYS A 27 -4.71 -5.22 -3.85
N VAL A 28 -4.07 -4.36 -4.62
CA VAL A 28 -2.66 -4.51 -5.00
C VAL A 28 -2.09 -3.16 -5.42
N ILE A 29 -0.80 -2.98 -5.13
CA ILE A 29 0.03 -1.91 -5.67
C ILE A 29 1.09 -2.58 -6.54
N GLU A 30 1.19 -2.16 -7.79
CA GLU A 30 2.25 -2.56 -8.70
C GLU A 30 2.99 -1.30 -9.17
N VAL A 31 4.31 -1.33 -9.08
CA VAL A 31 5.15 -0.20 -9.47
C VAL A 31 6.31 -0.72 -10.32
N GLN A 32 6.46 -0.15 -11.50
CA GLN A 32 7.65 -0.31 -12.31
C GLN A 32 8.50 0.94 -12.19
N GLN A 33 9.74 0.77 -11.73
CA GLN A 33 10.75 1.81 -11.63
C GLN A 33 11.79 1.57 -12.73
N THR A 34 11.99 2.56 -13.59
CA THR A 34 12.94 2.48 -14.70
C THR A 34 13.82 3.72 -14.76
N GLY A 35 14.93 3.65 -15.48
CA GLY A 35 15.79 4.79 -15.76
C GLY A 35 16.86 5.03 -14.70
N GLY A 36 17.19 6.30 -14.49
CA GLY A 36 18.36 6.70 -13.75
C GLY A 36 19.66 6.39 -14.51
N PHE A 37 20.78 6.90 -14.04
CA PHE A 37 22.08 6.76 -14.68
C PHE A 37 22.53 5.28 -14.84
N ALA A 38 22.08 4.40 -13.94
CA ALA A 38 22.44 2.97 -13.96
C ALA A 38 21.49 2.10 -14.79
N GLY A 39 20.49 2.66 -15.49
CA GLY A 39 19.53 1.91 -16.29
C GLY A 39 18.69 0.93 -15.45
N VAL A 40 18.20 1.38 -14.30
CA VAL A 40 17.40 0.56 -13.37
C VAL A 40 16.13 0.08 -14.06
N ASN A 41 15.76 -1.18 -13.82
CA ASN A 41 14.45 -1.75 -14.14
C ASN A 41 14.03 -2.70 -13.03
N ILE A 42 13.12 -2.24 -12.18
CA ILE A 42 12.65 -2.97 -11.00
C ILE A 42 11.13 -2.93 -11.00
N THR A 43 10.50 -4.07 -10.78
CA THR A 43 9.06 -4.18 -10.58
C THR A 43 8.79 -4.56 -9.12
N TYR A 44 7.87 -3.84 -8.50
CA TYR A 44 7.37 -4.08 -7.15
C TYR A 44 5.92 -4.48 -7.21
N ARG A 45 5.52 -5.41 -6.36
CA ARG A 45 4.13 -5.78 -6.12
C ARG A 45 3.92 -5.87 -4.61
N ILE A 46 2.89 -5.24 -4.08
CA ILE A 46 2.58 -5.21 -2.66
C ILE A 46 1.08 -5.48 -2.48
N THR A 47 0.74 -6.36 -1.55
CA THR A 47 -0.63 -6.70 -1.17
C THR A 47 -1.02 -6.04 0.17
N PRO A 48 -2.32 -5.95 0.50
CA PRO A 48 -2.78 -5.25 1.71
C PRO A 48 -2.28 -5.86 3.02
N ASP A 49 -2.04 -7.17 3.05
CA ASP A 49 -1.48 -7.91 4.19
C ASP A 49 0.03 -7.74 4.33
N GLY A 50 0.65 -6.96 3.42
CA GLY A 50 2.05 -6.59 3.46
C GLY A 50 2.99 -7.57 2.75
N GLU A 51 2.47 -8.63 2.09
CA GLU A 51 3.33 -9.44 1.23
C GLU A 51 3.86 -8.59 0.08
N PHE A 52 5.13 -8.72 -0.23
CA PHE A 52 5.72 -8.02 -1.35
C PHE A 52 6.63 -8.91 -2.20
N THR A 53 6.70 -8.56 -3.46
CA THR A 53 7.65 -9.09 -4.42
C THR A 53 8.41 -7.93 -5.06
N ARG A 54 9.73 -8.06 -5.17
CA ARG A 54 10.59 -7.16 -5.93
C ARG A 54 11.35 -7.95 -6.97
N GLN A 55 11.13 -7.65 -8.23
CA GLN A 55 11.82 -8.29 -9.35
C GLN A 55 12.77 -7.31 -10.04
N SER A 56 13.97 -7.74 -10.33
CA SER A 56 14.99 -6.97 -11.06
C SER A 56 15.79 -7.90 -11.97
N GLY A 57 16.67 -7.35 -12.78
CA GLY A 57 17.60 -8.13 -13.58
C GLY A 57 18.56 -9.02 -12.76
N ARG A 58 18.65 -8.81 -11.45
CA ARG A 58 19.47 -9.60 -10.52
C ARG A 58 18.71 -10.73 -9.84
N GLY A 59 17.40 -10.81 -10.02
CA GLY A 59 16.54 -11.83 -9.42
C GLY A 59 15.33 -11.26 -8.71
N THR A 60 14.62 -12.14 -8.01
CA THR A 60 13.37 -11.84 -7.30
C THR A 60 13.60 -11.93 -5.79
N VAL A 61 13.04 -10.97 -5.05
CA VAL A 61 12.95 -10.97 -3.60
C VAL A 61 11.48 -11.02 -3.23
N GLU A 62 11.13 -11.95 -2.36
CA GLU A 62 9.82 -12.03 -1.71
C GLU A 62 9.98 -11.76 -0.23
N GLY A 63 9.03 -11.10 0.37
CA GLY A 63 9.09 -10.76 1.78
C GLY A 63 7.75 -10.29 2.32
N GLN A 64 7.80 -9.90 3.57
CA GLN A 64 6.65 -9.46 4.36
C GLN A 64 7.00 -8.14 5.04
N LEU A 65 6.15 -7.14 4.85
CA LEU A 65 6.15 -5.93 5.69
C LEU A 65 5.69 -6.31 7.09
N ASP A 66 6.22 -5.67 8.10
CA ASP A 66 5.67 -5.83 9.44
C ASP A 66 4.27 -5.19 9.55
N ALA A 67 3.54 -5.50 10.62
CA ALA A 67 2.16 -5.04 10.80
C ALA A 67 2.05 -3.51 10.80
N LYS A 68 3.05 -2.81 11.35
CA LYS A 68 3.09 -1.34 11.39
C LYS A 68 3.35 -0.75 10.02
N GLU A 69 4.28 -1.32 9.26
CA GLU A 69 4.58 -0.92 7.88
C GLU A 69 3.36 -1.12 6.98
N ALA A 70 2.67 -2.26 7.09
CA ALA A 70 1.45 -2.54 6.36
C ALA A 70 0.31 -1.58 6.71
N GLU A 71 0.17 -1.22 8.00
CA GLU A 71 -0.81 -0.22 8.46
C GLU A 71 -0.51 1.17 7.90
N VAL A 72 0.74 1.61 7.94
CA VAL A 72 1.18 2.90 7.37
C VAL A 72 0.84 2.96 5.88
N LEU A 73 1.11 1.89 5.13
CA LEU A 73 0.80 1.82 3.71
C LEU A 73 -0.71 1.86 3.46
N SER A 74 -1.49 1.09 4.22
CA SER A 74 -2.95 1.07 4.13
C SER A 74 -3.56 2.45 4.41
N ASN A 75 -3.09 3.14 5.44
CA ASN A 75 -3.53 4.49 5.79
C ASN A 75 -3.15 5.50 4.69
N ALA A 76 -1.96 5.40 4.12
CA ALA A 76 -1.54 6.23 3.00
C ALA A 76 -2.46 6.04 1.78
N MET A 77 -2.77 4.80 1.44
CA MET A 77 -3.66 4.47 0.33
C MET A 77 -5.09 4.97 0.54
N ALA A 78 -5.62 4.85 1.76
CA ALA A 78 -6.94 5.35 2.13
C ALA A 78 -7.01 6.89 2.09
N GLY A 79 -5.89 7.58 2.32
CA GLY A 79 -5.80 9.05 2.31
C GLY A 79 -5.65 9.68 0.92
N ILE A 80 -5.43 8.91 -0.14
CA ILE A 80 -5.29 9.44 -1.49
C ILE A 80 -6.65 9.83 -2.06
N ASP A 81 -6.75 11.06 -2.53
CA ASP A 81 -7.90 11.53 -3.31
C ASP A 81 -7.69 11.15 -4.79
N TRP A 82 -8.20 9.98 -5.16
CA TRP A 82 -8.00 9.42 -6.50
C TRP A 82 -8.67 10.23 -7.61
N ASP A 83 -9.72 10.98 -7.30
CA ASP A 83 -10.40 11.84 -8.28
C ASP A 83 -9.56 13.07 -8.62
N LYS A 84 -8.67 13.47 -7.72
CA LYS A 84 -7.76 14.61 -7.89
C LYS A 84 -6.32 14.20 -8.22
N MET A 85 -5.97 12.90 -8.10
CA MET A 85 -4.62 12.43 -8.39
C MET A 85 -4.32 12.56 -9.88
N PRO A 86 -3.30 13.35 -10.27
CA PRO A 86 -2.93 13.47 -11.68
C PRO A 86 -2.42 12.13 -12.22
N ALA A 87 -2.83 11.77 -13.45
CA ALA A 87 -2.32 10.59 -14.12
C ALA A 87 -0.84 10.72 -14.53
N LYS A 88 -0.33 11.95 -14.63
CA LYS A 88 1.07 12.26 -14.93
C LYS A 88 1.61 13.32 -13.99
N LEU A 89 2.72 13.00 -13.36
CA LEU A 89 3.51 13.87 -12.51
C LEU A 89 4.92 13.95 -13.09
N ARG A 90 5.19 14.99 -13.87
CA ARG A 90 6.45 15.13 -14.57
C ARG A 90 6.92 16.56 -14.59
N ASP A 91 8.17 16.78 -14.19
CA ASP A 91 8.87 18.04 -14.35
C ASP A 91 9.75 17.98 -15.62
N PRO A 92 9.44 18.75 -16.68
CA PRO A 92 10.19 18.70 -17.93
C PRO A 92 11.65 19.21 -17.78
N ARG A 93 11.99 19.83 -16.65
CA ARG A 93 13.33 20.32 -16.34
C ARG A 93 14.23 19.25 -15.75
N VAL A 94 13.66 18.11 -15.34
CA VAL A 94 14.41 17.00 -14.74
C VAL A 94 14.82 16.03 -15.84
N ALA A 95 16.12 15.92 -16.06
CA ALA A 95 16.73 14.92 -16.94
C ALA A 95 17.36 13.80 -16.10
N ASP A 96 17.42 12.60 -16.67
CA ASP A 96 18.09 11.42 -16.09
C ASP A 96 17.58 10.96 -14.72
N ASP A 97 16.33 11.25 -14.40
CA ASP A 97 15.68 10.79 -13.19
C ASP A 97 15.05 9.39 -13.39
N PHE A 98 14.67 8.76 -12.27
CA PHE A 98 13.85 7.57 -12.33
C PHE A 98 12.47 7.90 -12.89
N ALA A 99 11.90 6.96 -13.64
CA ALA A 99 10.52 6.98 -14.07
C ALA A 99 9.76 5.88 -13.33
N TYR A 100 8.60 6.25 -12.79
CA TYR A 100 7.68 5.33 -12.12
C TYR A 100 6.42 5.18 -12.95
N ASP A 101 6.00 3.94 -13.17
CA ASP A 101 4.68 3.58 -13.68
C ASP A 101 3.97 2.80 -12.58
N MET A 102 3.00 3.46 -11.93
CA MET A 102 2.34 2.95 -10.74
C MET A 102 0.90 2.58 -11.06
N HIS A 103 0.51 1.37 -10.70
CA HIS A 103 -0.83 0.83 -10.84
C HIS A 103 -1.39 0.50 -9.44
N PHE A 104 -2.48 1.13 -9.08
CA PHE A 104 -3.18 0.94 -7.82
C PHE A 104 -4.53 0.32 -8.08
N VAL A 105 -4.75 -0.90 -7.64
CA VAL A 105 -6.06 -1.56 -7.74
C VAL A 105 -6.83 -1.33 -6.45
N ILE A 106 -7.93 -0.58 -6.55
CA ILE A 106 -8.78 -0.18 -5.43
C ILE A 106 -10.20 -0.59 -5.75
N SER A 107 -10.73 -1.52 -4.95
CA SER A 107 -12.01 -2.19 -5.25
C SER A 107 -11.95 -2.82 -6.66
N GLU A 108 -12.80 -2.37 -7.59
CA GLU A 108 -12.86 -2.87 -8.96
C GLU A 108 -12.20 -1.92 -9.98
N LYS A 109 -11.51 -0.87 -9.51
CA LYS A 109 -10.88 0.14 -10.36
C LYS A 109 -9.36 0.09 -10.28
N THR A 110 -8.70 0.31 -11.40
CA THR A 110 -7.26 0.51 -11.48
C THR A 110 -6.98 1.98 -11.75
N HIS A 111 -6.19 2.59 -10.87
CA HIS A 111 -5.66 3.94 -11.04
C HIS A 111 -4.20 3.84 -11.47
N ARG A 112 -3.86 4.51 -12.56
CA ARG A 112 -2.49 4.56 -13.09
C ARG A 112 -1.92 5.94 -12.92
N VAL A 113 -0.73 6.02 -12.34
CA VAL A 113 0.03 7.25 -12.21
C VAL A 113 1.43 7.03 -12.77
N THR A 114 1.82 7.87 -13.72
CA THR A 114 3.20 7.92 -14.21
C THR A 114 3.89 9.16 -13.65
N ALA A 115 5.11 9.01 -13.13
CA ALA A 115 5.83 10.11 -12.50
C ALA A 115 7.33 9.99 -12.75
N ASP A 116 8.05 11.13 -12.79
CA ASP A 116 9.48 11.13 -12.52
C ASP A 116 9.75 11.07 -11.01
N GLY A 117 10.97 10.69 -10.62
CA GLY A 117 11.32 10.49 -9.22
C GLY A 117 11.17 11.74 -8.38
N THR A 118 11.58 12.88 -8.93
CA THR A 118 11.48 14.18 -8.25
C THR A 118 10.03 14.59 -8.03
N SER A 119 9.19 14.50 -9.06
CA SER A 119 7.76 14.87 -8.97
C SER A 119 6.99 13.92 -8.06
N ALA A 120 7.29 12.62 -8.09
CA ALA A 120 6.69 11.65 -7.19
C ALA A 120 7.05 11.91 -5.73
N ALA A 121 8.33 12.21 -5.44
CA ALA A 121 8.80 12.50 -4.09
C ALA A 121 8.24 13.82 -3.52
N GLN A 122 7.91 14.78 -4.38
CA GLN A 122 7.28 16.04 -3.99
C GLN A 122 5.76 15.93 -3.77
N ASN A 123 5.15 14.84 -4.21
CA ASN A 123 3.73 14.59 -3.99
C ASN A 123 3.52 13.95 -2.62
N ALA A 124 2.94 14.72 -1.69
CA ALA A 124 2.73 14.29 -0.30
C ALA A 124 1.88 13.00 -0.17
N GLN A 125 0.99 12.71 -1.12
CA GLN A 125 0.17 11.50 -1.11
C GLN A 125 0.93 10.26 -1.60
N LEU A 126 1.92 10.43 -2.49
CA LEU A 126 2.74 9.33 -3.01
C LEU A 126 4.01 9.10 -2.19
N GLU A 127 4.47 10.08 -1.43
CA GLU A 127 5.69 9.97 -0.62
C GLU A 127 5.73 8.72 0.27
N PRO A 128 4.68 8.36 1.05
CA PRO A 128 4.71 7.16 1.88
C PRO A 128 4.89 5.87 1.07
N ILE A 129 4.34 5.82 -0.14
CA ILE A 129 4.47 4.67 -1.04
C ILE A 129 5.92 4.57 -1.52
N LEU A 130 6.53 5.66 -1.96
CA LEU A 130 7.92 5.69 -2.38
C LEU A 130 8.88 5.30 -1.24
N MET A 131 8.62 5.77 -0.02
CA MET A 131 9.39 5.37 1.16
C MET A 131 9.31 3.87 1.41
N MET A 132 8.15 3.26 1.18
CA MET A 132 7.98 1.81 1.27
C MET A 132 8.76 1.07 0.19
N LEU A 133 8.80 1.57 -1.06
CA LEU A 133 9.64 0.99 -2.12
C LEU A 133 11.13 1.05 -1.76
N VAL A 134 11.60 2.15 -1.19
CA VAL A 134 12.98 2.28 -0.70
C VAL A 134 13.26 1.25 0.41
N ARG A 135 12.32 1.05 1.32
CA ARG A 135 12.41 0.02 2.38
C ARG A 135 12.53 -1.39 1.78
N ILE A 136 11.69 -1.74 0.81
CA ILE A 136 11.72 -3.03 0.11
C ILE A 136 13.02 -3.19 -0.68
N GLN A 137 13.54 -2.12 -1.28
CA GLN A 137 14.77 -2.15 -2.07
C GLN A 137 15.99 -2.55 -1.23
N ARG A 138 15.98 -2.26 0.07
CA ARG A 138 17.06 -2.62 1.01
C ARG A 138 17.04 -4.07 1.46
N VAL A 139 15.96 -4.82 1.17
CA VAL A 139 15.91 -6.25 1.49
C VAL A 139 16.88 -6.99 0.56
N PRO A 140 17.86 -7.74 1.11
CA PRO A 140 18.86 -8.42 0.30
C PRO A 140 18.24 -9.54 -0.54
N LEU A 141 18.83 -9.80 -1.70
CA LEU A 141 18.58 -11.03 -2.44
C LEU A 141 19.01 -12.22 -1.57
N LYS A 142 18.15 -13.21 -1.42
CA LYS A 142 18.58 -14.48 -0.83
C LYS A 142 19.63 -15.07 -1.75
N GLN A 143 20.85 -15.20 -1.27
CA GLN A 143 21.87 -15.99 -1.98
C GLN A 143 21.41 -17.44 -1.89
N GLU A 144 21.13 -18.05 -3.02
CA GLU A 144 21.00 -19.52 -3.10
C GLU A 144 22.37 -20.10 -2.73
N GLN A 145 22.39 -20.79 -1.58
CA GLN A 145 23.56 -21.58 -1.15
C GLN A 145 23.56 -22.91 -1.87
#